data_2d97dfbedc4265e5e78dc2a1c27385bd
#
_entry.id   2d97dfbedc4265e5e78dc2a1c27385bd
#
_cell.length_a   1.000
_cell.length_b   1.000
_cell.length_c   1.000
_cell.angle_alpha   90.00
_cell.angle_beta   90.00
_cell.angle_gamma   90.00
#
_symmetry.space_group_name_H-M   'P 1'
#
loop_
_entity.id
_entity.type
_entity.pdbx_description
1 polymer ?
#
loop_
_entity_poly.entity_id
_entity_poly.type
_entity_poly.pdbx_seq_one_letter_code
_entity_poly.pdbx_strand_id
1 'polypeptide(L)' 'MSLLHCPHRWLGRDVEDTMTGRRGILRAVAPEGDDPSPKAWLLPAGGGTEWTTDVSALADPAPITPATHPAP' A
#
# COMPACT_ATOMS: atom_id res chain seq x y z
N MET A 1 -10.87 15.70 14.31
CA MET A 1 -10.82 14.43 13.61
C MET A 1 -9.92 14.54 12.40
N SER A 2 -9.07 13.62 12.24
CA SER A 2 -8.16 13.66 11.10
C SER A 2 -8.79 13.03 9.88
N LEU A 3 -8.66 13.70 8.77
CA LEU A 3 -9.16 13.18 7.52
C LEU A 3 -8.05 12.92 6.53
N LEU A 4 -6.81 12.89 6.99
CA LEU A 4 -5.67 12.74 6.10
C LEU A 4 -5.44 11.30 5.69
N HIS A 5 -5.96 10.35 6.47
CA HIS A 5 -5.76 8.95 6.17
C HIS A 5 -7.10 8.28 5.95
N CYS A 6 -7.18 7.50 4.91
CA CYS A 6 -8.38 6.74 4.60
C CYS A 6 -8.13 5.27 4.93
N PRO A 7 -9.12 4.55 5.44
CA PRO A 7 -8.97 3.13 5.64
C PRO A 7 -8.93 2.41 4.30
N HIS A 8 -8.20 1.33 4.26
CA HIS A 8 -8.15 0.48 3.08
C HIS A 8 -7.88 -0.94 3.54
N ARG A 9 -8.61 -1.88 2.95
CA ARG A 9 -8.52 -3.28 3.38
C ARG A 9 -7.14 -3.89 3.14
N TRP A 10 -6.35 -3.29 2.28
CA TRP A 10 -5.02 -3.80 1.97
C TRP A 10 -3.90 -3.07 2.70
N LEU A 11 -4.23 -2.22 3.66
CA LEU A 11 -3.19 -1.57 4.46
C LEU A 11 -2.33 -2.62 5.14
N GLY A 12 -1.02 -2.44 5.02
CA GLY A 12 -0.05 -3.36 5.59
C GLY A 12 0.28 -4.54 4.72
N ARG A 13 -0.38 -4.68 3.58
CA ARG A 13 -0.16 -5.82 2.69
C ARG A 13 0.74 -5.42 1.53
N ASP A 14 1.44 -6.41 1.00
CA ASP A 14 2.20 -6.25 -0.23
C ASP A 14 1.22 -6.25 -1.40
N VAL A 15 1.29 -5.22 -2.23
CA VAL A 15 0.38 -5.08 -3.36
C VAL A 15 1.19 -4.67 -4.58
N GLU A 16 0.59 -4.84 -5.74
CA GLU A 16 1.19 -4.39 -6.98
C GLU A 16 0.65 -3.02 -7.35
N ASP A 17 1.56 -2.13 -7.78
CA ASP A 17 1.20 -0.87 -8.39
C ASP A 17 1.19 -1.09 -9.91
N THR A 18 0.01 -1.18 -10.50
CA THR A 18 -0.10 -1.50 -11.91
C THR A 18 0.34 -0.36 -12.81
N MET A 19 0.51 0.84 -12.28
CA MET A 19 1.04 1.95 -13.06
C MET A 19 2.52 1.78 -13.35
N THR A 20 3.25 1.12 -12.48
CA THR A 20 4.70 0.97 -12.62
C THR A 20 5.14 -0.48 -12.70
N GLY A 21 4.28 -1.41 -12.35
CA GLY A 21 4.64 -2.82 -12.26
C GLY A 21 5.44 -3.16 -11.01
N ARG A 22 5.58 -2.22 -10.08
CA ARG A 22 6.35 -2.46 -8.85
C ARG A 22 5.43 -2.98 -7.77
N ARG A 23 6.04 -3.65 -6.81
CA ARG A 23 5.31 -4.09 -5.63
C ARG A 23 5.86 -3.40 -4.39
N GLY A 24 4.99 -3.20 -3.44
CA GLY A 24 5.38 -2.62 -2.17
C GLY A 24 4.29 -2.83 -1.13
N ILE A 25 4.62 -2.43 0.09
CA ILE A 25 3.69 -2.52 1.21
C ILE A 25 2.83 -1.25 1.21
N LEU A 26 1.53 -1.41 1.20
CA LEU A 26 0.63 -0.27 1.27
C LEU A 26 0.66 0.28 2.69
N ARG A 27 1.23 1.46 2.84
CA ARG A 27 1.41 2.06 4.15
C ARG A 27 0.28 2.98 4.54
N ALA A 28 -0.29 3.66 3.57
CA ALA A 28 -1.33 4.64 3.88
C ALA A 28 -2.10 4.96 2.62
N VAL A 29 -3.30 5.47 2.80
CA VAL A 29 -4.08 6.07 1.73
C VAL A 29 -4.41 7.47 2.21
N ALA A 30 -3.79 8.47 1.58
CA ALA A 30 -3.87 9.84 2.06
C ALA A 30 -3.57 10.80 0.92
N PRO A 31 -4.03 12.03 1.01
CA PRO A 31 -3.71 13.04 -0.01
C PRO A 31 -2.22 13.31 -0.08
N GLU A 32 -1.77 13.70 -1.26
CA GLU A 32 -0.38 14.08 -1.49
C GLU A 32 -0.36 15.52 -2.02
N GLY A 33 0.43 16.37 -1.37
CA GLY A 33 0.54 17.76 -1.78
C GLY A 33 -0.80 18.47 -1.68
N ASP A 34 -1.12 19.25 -2.70
CA ASP A 34 -2.35 20.03 -2.72
C ASP A 34 -3.52 19.28 -3.32
N ASP A 35 -3.30 18.08 -3.80
CA ASP A 35 -4.35 17.29 -4.41
C ASP A 35 -5.18 16.64 -3.29
N PRO A 36 -6.47 16.94 -3.21
CA PRO A 36 -7.29 16.35 -2.15
C PRO A 36 -7.61 14.88 -2.38
N SER A 37 -7.36 14.36 -3.57
CA SER A 37 -7.65 12.97 -3.86
C SER A 37 -6.71 12.06 -3.10
N PRO A 38 -7.20 10.99 -2.50
CA PRO A 38 -6.31 10.09 -1.78
C PRO A 38 -5.40 9.35 -2.75
N LYS A 39 -4.15 9.20 -2.33
CA LYS A 39 -3.16 8.41 -3.05
C LYS A 39 -2.74 7.25 -2.19
N ALA A 40 -2.30 6.19 -2.84
CA ALA A 40 -1.73 5.05 -2.15
C ALA A 40 -0.26 5.31 -1.92
N TRP A 41 0.19 5.14 -0.69
CA TRP A 41 1.59 5.33 -0.32
C TRP A 41 2.21 3.97 -0.12
N LEU A 42 3.21 3.66 -0.93
CA LEU A 42 3.80 2.32 -0.99
C LEU A 42 5.26 2.37 -0.59
N LEU A 43 5.67 1.37 0.18
CA LEU A 43 7.05 1.22 0.59
C LEU A 43 7.63 -0.02 -0.05
N PRO A 44 8.77 0.07 -0.75
CA PRO A 44 9.36 -1.13 -1.34
C PRO A 44 9.61 -2.19 -0.28
N ALA A 45 9.33 -3.43 -0.62
CA ALA A 45 9.43 -4.52 0.35
C ALA A 45 10.84 -4.69 0.88
N GLY A 46 11.83 -4.44 0.05
CA GLY A 46 13.22 -4.56 0.47
C GLY A 46 13.81 -3.29 1.04
N GLY A 47 12.98 -2.30 1.28
CA GLY A 47 13.46 -1.00 1.73
C GLY A 47 13.64 -0.07 0.54
N GLY A 48 13.92 1.18 0.82
CA GLY A 48 14.10 2.18 -0.22
C GLY A 48 13.09 3.31 -0.07
N THR A 49 12.89 4.04 -1.14
CA THR A 49 12.08 5.24 -1.10
C THR A 49 10.61 4.91 -1.34
N GLU A 50 9.78 5.41 -0.43
CA GLU A 50 8.34 5.31 -0.57
C GLU A 50 7.88 6.06 -1.82
N TRP A 51 6.86 5.56 -2.48
CA TRP A 51 6.30 6.26 -3.64
C TRP A 51 4.77 6.23 -3.55
N THR A 52 4.12 7.07 -4.36
CA THR A 52 2.67 7.15 -4.39
C THR A 52 2.15 6.76 -5.76
N THR A 53 0.92 6.26 -5.76
CA THR A 53 0.21 5.93 -6.99
C THR A 53 -1.28 6.09 -6.75
N ASP A 54 -2.06 5.97 -7.79
CA ASP A 54 -3.51 6.01 -7.64
C ASP A 54 -3.99 4.79 -6.88
N VAL A 55 -4.97 4.99 -6.01
CA VAL A 55 -5.54 3.87 -5.27
C VAL A 55 -6.10 2.84 -6.24
N SER A 56 -6.69 3.29 -7.35
CA SER A 56 -7.24 2.37 -8.33
C SER A 56 -6.18 1.55 -9.06
N ALA A 57 -4.92 1.91 -8.92
CA ALA A 57 -3.84 1.15 -9.55
C ALA A 57 -3.40 -0.06 -8.72
N LEU A 58 -3.86 -0.16 -7.50
CA LEU A 58 -3.47 -1.27 -6.63
C LEU A 58 -4.14 -2.56 -7.08
N ALA A 59 -3.37 -3.65 -7.06
CA ALA A 59 -3.89 -4.94 -7.48
C ALA A 59 -3.11 -6.05 -6.80
N ASP A 60 -3.63 -7.25 -6.91
CA ASP A 60 -2.92 -8.47 -6.57
C ASP A 60 -2.29 -8.42 -5.17
N PRO A 61 -3.08 -8.16 -4.13
CA PRO A 61 -2.53 -8.18 -2.79
C PRO A 61 -2.02 -9.58 -2.45
N ALA A 62 -0.83 -9.63 -1.88
CA ALA A 62 -0.27 -10.90 -1.47
C ALA A 62 -1.15 -11.50 -0.38
N PRO A 63 -1.26 -12.82 -0.34
CA PRO A 63 -2.04 -13.45 0.71
C PRO A 63 -1.47 -13.12 2.08
N ILE A 64 -2.35 -12.95 3.05
CA ILE A 64 -1.90 -12.85 4.43
C ILE A 64 -1.42 -14.23 4.83
N THR A 65 -0.15 -14.32 5.15
CA THR A 65 0.41 -15.57 5.58
C THR A 65 0.25 -15.65 7.08
N PRO A 66 -0.60 -16.50 7.55
CA PRO A 66 -0.70 -16.63 8.96
C PRO A 66 0.56 -17.21 9.45
N ALA A 67 0.91 -16.81 10.36
CA ALA A 67 2.08 -17.15 10.82
C ALA A 67 2.34 -18.50 10.73
N THR A 68 2.34 -18.79 10.44
CA THR A 68 2.64 -19.76 10.26
C THR A 68 3.47 -20.39 10.68
N HIS A 69 3.71 -20.70 10.95
CA HIS A 69 4.47 -21.26 11.37
C HIS A 69 4.52 -22.20 11.49
N PRO A 70 4.87 -22.58 11.37
CA PRO A 70 5.09 -23.47 11.35
C PRO A 70 5.13 -24.22 12.18
N ALA A 71 4.98 -24.69 12.36
CA ALA A 71 4.97 -25.32 13.08
C ALA A 71 5.52 -26.01 13.37
N PRO A 72 5.73 -26.40 13.73
CA PRO A 72 6.26 -27.15 14.20
C PRO A 72 6.18 -27.91 14.30
#